data_d2bfeeee031088addcd2b199bf061f52
#
_entry.id   d2bfeeee031088addcd2b199bf061f52
#
_cell.length_a   1.000
_cell.length_b   1.000
_cell.length_c   1.000
_cell.angle_alpha   90.00
_cell.angle_beta   90.00
_cell.angle_gamma   90.00
#
_symmetry.space_group_name_H-M   'P 1'
#
loop_
_entity.id
_entity.type
_entity.pdbx_description
1 polymer ?
#
loop_
_entity_poly.entity_id
_entity_poly.type
_entity_poly.pdbx_seq_one_letter_code
_entity_poly.pdbx_strand_id
1 'polypeptide(L)'
;MPPETSDQDEKQLSPKEQSLRYQLKSFWRLWPYLWPKDKPTYKLRTLLAMIFTIAGQFIVVVAPFFLGRAIDAMTLQIEDIGLGNAIGFGIIMLIFAYGGFRLFSVILSEGREYVFAPVAQYAKRAVATSTFAHLHKLSLRYHLEKRTGGLSRTIERGVRSIDFLFRFLLFNIGPTLLQLTIAGAAFWIAYSWEFALIAVAVVLTYIWFTVTTTEWRLKFRRDMNKKDTEANAKAIDSLLNYETVKYFNAENYETGRYDTAMEGYQKAAILSRTSLATVNIGQSFLMNLGLVALVLLAGQRVVNGGMTTGDIFAITMVMMQVYRPLNILGFAYREIKQALTDMEKMFALRDLEPEVKDRGGAKDIFDVKGAVKFENVAFRYEADRPILNNISFEIKPGQTVAVVGPTGAGKSTLSRILFRFYDIESGIVSVDGHSLFDITQDSLRKSIGIVPQDTVLFNDTIGYNISYAKPHATQDEIEAAANAAQIHDFISELPKGYDTMVGERGLKLSGGEKQRVAIARTLLKNPAILILDEATSALDSVTERDIQTALDNAAKNRTTLVIAHRLSTIVNADKIIVMDNGEIAEQGTHSQLLSQQGLYSALWEQQEQVDA
;
A
#
# COMPACT_ATOMS: atom_id res chain seq x y z
N MET A 1 -21.84 16.95 18.34
CA MET A 1 -21.68 15.52 17.99
C MET A 1 -21.27 15.45 16.55
N PRO A 2 -20.03 15.11 16.20
CA PRO A 2 -19.71 14.71 14.84
C PRO A 2 -20.31 13.31 14.62
N PRO A 3 -20.83 13.00 13.43
CA PRO A 3 -21.41 11.70 13.15
C PRO A 3 -20.35 10.61 13.29
N GLU A 4 -20.74 9.51 13.93
CA GLU A 4 -19.98 8.27 13.93
C GLU A 4 -19.59 7.93 12.49
N THR A 5 -18.34 8.17 12.13
CA THR A 5 -17.77 7.71 10.88
C THR A 5 -17.55 6.21 11.02
N SER A 6 -18.59 5.45 10.75
CA SER A 6 -18.58 4.01 10.62
C SER A 6 -17.47 3.59 9.65
N ASP A 7 -16.79 2.53 10.01
CA ASP A 7 -15.86 1.71 9.18
C ASP A 7 -16.56 1.11 7.91
N GLN A 8 -17.64 1.73 7.43
CA GLN A 8 -18.50 1.23 6.35
C GLN A 8 -17.96 1.50 4.95
N ASP A 9 -16.89 2.29 4.79
CA ASP A 9 -16.30 2.58 3.47
C ASP A 9 -15.28 1.54 2.96
N GLU A 10 -14.95 0.50 3.73
CA GLU A 10 -14.36 -0.69 3.15
C GLU A 10 -15.46 -1.46 2.43
N LYS A 11 -15.59 -1.32 1.11
CA LYS A 11 -16.41 -2.22 0.28
C LYS A 11 -16.14 -3.65 0.73
N GLN A 12 -17.07 -4.22 1.52
CA GLN A 12 -17.01 -5.64 1.84
C GLN A 12 -17.07 -6.38 0.50
N LEU A 13 -16.04 -7.18 0.23
CA LEU A 13 -15.99 -8.02 -0.95
C LEU A 13 -17.31 -8.79 -1.10
N SER A 14 -17.85 -8.82 -2.29
CA SER A 14 -19.11 -9.54 -2.56
C SER A 14 -18.98 -11.02 -2.16
N PRO A 15 -20.07 -11.75 -1.85
CA PRO A 15 -20.01 -13.17 -1.50
C PRO A 15 -19.29 -14.04 -2.55
N LYS A 16 -19.29 -13.64 -3.84
CA LYS A 16 -18.53 -14.30 -4.91
C LYS A 16 -17.03 -14.06 -4.80
N GLU A 17 -16.62 -12.87 -4.40
CA GLU A 17 -15.21 -12.48 -4.20
C GLU A 17 -14.62 -13.13 -2.95
N GLN A 18 -15.43 -13.49 -1.96
CA GLN A 18 -15.01 -14.23 -0.77
C GLN A 18 -14.81 -15.74 -1.04
N SER A 19 -15.15 -16.25 -2.23
CA SER A 19 -14.98 -17.65 -2.55
C SER A 19 -13.49 -18.02 -2.68
N LEU A 20 -13.10 -19.14 -2.13
CA LEU A 20 -11.72 -19.67 -2.15
C LEU A 20 -11.17 -19.80 -3.58
N ARG A 21 -12.04 -20.10 -4.55
CA ARG A 21 -11.69 -20.17 -5.98
C ARG A 21 -11.27 -18.82 -6.54
N TYR A 22 -11.94 -17.74 -6.16
CA TYR A 22 -11.61 -16.39 -6.61
C TYR A 22 -10.30 -15.92 -5.96
N GLN A 23 -10.11 -16.20 -4.68
CA GLN A 23 -8.88 -15.87 -3.95
C GLN A 23 -7.66 -16.60 -4.52
N LEU A 24 -7.80 -17.87 -4.90
CA LEU A 24 -6.75 -18.63 -5.58
C LEU A 24 -6.42 -18.04 -6.97
N LYS A 25 -7.42 -17.51 -7.69
CA LYS A 25 -7.18 -16.81 -8.96
C LYS A 25 -6.29 -15.59 -8.77
N SER A 26 -6.46 -14.85 -7.68
CA SER A 26 -5.61 -13.70 -7.33
C SER A 26 -4.16 -14.12 -7.05
N PHE A 27 -3.92 -15.31 -6.48
CA PHE A 27 -2.58 -15.85 -6.31
C PHE A 27 -1.88 -16.13 -7.67
N TRP A 28 -2.60 -16.62 -8.69
CA TRP A 28 -2.03 -16.84 -10.02
C TRP A 28 -1.58 -15.54 -10.71
N ARG A 29 -2.10 -14.39 -10.30
CA ARG A 29 -1.63 -13.07 -10.77
C ARG A 29 -0.20 -12.77 -10.32
N LEU A 30 0.30 -13.48 -9.32
CA LEU A 30 1.69 -13.36 -8.86
C LEU A 30 2.68 -14.21 -9.68
N TRP A 31 2.19 -15.18 -10.45
CA TRP A 31 3.04 -16.09 -11.23
C TRP A 31 4.05 -15.38 -12.14
N PRO A 32 3.68 -14.30 -12.89
CA PRO A 32 4.64 -13.57 -13.72
C PRO A 32 5.81 -12.95 -12.94
N TYR A 33 5.63 -12.68 -11.66
CA TYR A 33 6.67 -12.12 -10.79
C TYR A 33 7.59 -13.18 -10.20
N LEU A 34 7.08 -14.40 -10.01
CA LEU A 34 7.89 -15.57 -9.62
C LEU A 34 8.70 -16.14 -10.79
N TRP A 35 8.15 -16.02 -12.01
CA TRP A 35 8.73 -16.54 -13.23
C TRP A 35 8.85 -15.43 -14.30
N PRO A 36 9.64 -14.37 -14.05
CA PRO A 36 9.72 -13.23 -14.95
C PRO A 36 10.35 -13.64 -16.29
N LYS A 37 9.70 -13.23 -17.41
CA LYS A 37 10.13 -13.62 -18.76
C LYS A 37 11.55 -13.12 -19.07
N ASP A 38 11.88 -11.92 -18.65
CA ASP A 38 13.09 -11.18 -19.05
C ASP A 38 14.28 -11.36 -18.09
N LYS A 39 14.15 -12.22 -17.05
CA LYS A 39 15.19 -12.38 -16.02
C LYS A 39 15.50 -13.85 -15.74
N PRO A 40 16.36 -14.50 -16.54
CA PRO A 40 16.67 -15.93 -16.42
C PRO A 40 17.27 -16.30 -15.06
N THR A 41 18.02 -15.40 -14.43
CA THR A 41 18.63 -15.61 -13.10
C THR A 41 17.57 -15.91 -12.02
N TYR A 42 16.41 -15.22 -12.03
CA TYR A 42 15.36 -15.48 -11.05
C TYR A 42 14.63 -16.80 -11.32
N LYS A 43 14.47 -17.19 -12.60
CA LYS A 43 13.93 -18.51 -12.95
C LYS A 43 14.83 -19.65 -12.43
N LEU A 44 16.13 -19.54 -12.65
CA LEU A 44 17.11 -20.51 -12.15
C LEU A 44 17.07 -20.60 -10.62
N ARG A 45 17.01 -19.47 -9.93
CA ARG A 45 16.89 -19.43 -8.46
C ARG A 45 15.62 -20.11 -7.96
N THR A 46 14.47 -19.86 -8.60
CA THR A 46 13.21 -20.52 -8.25
C THR A 46 13.31 -22.04 -8.45
N LEU A 47 13.90 -22.50 -9.58
CA LEU A 47 14.11 -23.91 -9.84
C LEU A 47 15.04 -24.56 -8.81
N LEU A 48 16.16 -23.92 -8.49
CA LEU A 48 17.10 -24.41 -7.47
C LEU A 48 16.43 -24.51 -6.09
N ALA A 49 15.62 -23.52 -5.73
CA ALA A 49 14.87 -23.56 -4.47
C ALA A 49 13.88 -24.74 -4.42
N MET A 50 13.22 -25.06 -5.54
CA MET A 50 12.37 -26.25 -5.64
C MET A 50 13.16 -27.55 -5.51
N ILE A 51 14.31 -27.65 -6.17
CA ILE A 51 15.21 -28.81 -6.08
C ILE A 51 15.68 -29.00 -4.62
N PHE A 52 16.13 -27.93 -3.97
CA PHE A 52 16.55 -27.97 -2.55
C PHE A 52 15.40 -28.39 -1.63
N THR A 53 14.18 -27.94 -1.92
CA THR A 53 12.99 -28.36 -1.18
C THR A 53 12.75 -29.87 -1.31
N ILE A 54 12.73 -30.39 -2.53
CA ILE A 54 12.46 -31.82 -2.80
C ILE A 54 13.56 -32.69 -2.19
N ALA A 55 14.83 -32.36 -2.46
CA ALA A 55 15.97 -33.10 -1.92
C ALA A 55 16.01 -33.03 -0.38
N GLY A 56 15.76 -31.86 0.20
CA GLY A 56 15.74 -31.69 1.66
C GLY A 56 14.65 -32.55 2.32
N GLN A 57 13.42 -32.58 1.77
CA GLN A 57 12.33 -33.39 2.32
C GLN A 57 12.57 -34.91 2.16
N PHE A 58 13.16 -35.30 1.05
CA PHE A 58 13.56 -36.70 0.85
C PHE A 58 14.58 -37.15 1.92
N ILE A 59 15.62 -36.36 2.13
CA ILE A 59 16.67 -36.64 3.12
C ILE A 59 16.10 -36.65 4.53
N VAL A 60 15.20 -35.73 4.88
CA VAL A 60 14.55 -35.69 6.21
C VAL A 60 13.82 -36.99 6.51
N VAL A 61 13.09 -37.57 5.52
CA VAL A 61 12.34 -38.80 5.71
C VAL A 61 13.25 -40.02 5.73
N VAL A 62 14.33 -40.03 4.93
CA VAL A 62 15.23 -41.18 4.83
C VAL A 62 16.22 -41.31 5.98
N ALA A 63 16.64 -40.17 6.57
CA ALA A 63 17.64 -40.15 7.65
C ALA A 63 17.30 -41.10 8.84
N PRO A 64 16.07 -41.15 9.39
CA PRO A 64 15.71 -42.05 10.49
C PRO A 64 15.95 -43.53 10.23
N PHE A 65 15.88 -43.99 8.97
CA PHE A 65 16.12 -45.39 8.63
C PHE A 65 17.59 -45.82 8.85
N PHE A 66 18.55 -44.89 8.68
CA PHE A 66 19.95 -45.14 9.01
C PHE A 66 20.15 -45.32 10.51
N LEU A 67 19.45 -44.53 11.33
CA LEU A 67 19.50 -44.67 12.78
C LEU A 67 18.83 -45.96 13.24
N GLY A 68 17.69 -46.36 12.62
CA GLY A 68 17.05 -47.64 12.88
C GLY A 68 18.00 -48.81 12.62
N ARG A 69 18.67 -48.81 11.45
CA ARG A 69 19.68 -49.83 11.13
C ARG A 69 20.87 -49.85 12.09
N ALA A 70 21.29 -48.67 12.60
CA ALA A 70 22.34 -48.61 13.63
C ALA A 70 21.90 -49.27 14.94
N ILE A 71 20.63 -49.09 15.34
CA ILE A 71 20.04 -49.69 16.54
C ILE A 71 19.98 -51.21 16.37
N ASP A 72 19.55 -51.70 15.19
CA ASP A 72 19.50 -53.14 14.90
C ASP A 72 20.90 -53.75 14.99
N ALA A 73 21.90 -53.13 14.37
CA ALA A 73 23.27 -53.59 14.46
C ALA A 73 23.81 -53.61 15.89
N MET A 74 23.42 -52.66 16.76
CA MET A 74 23.75 -52.70 18.17
C MET A 74 23.08 -53.86 18.91
N THR A 75 21.84 -54.17 18.58
CA THR A 75 21.08 -55.27 19.20
C THR A 75 21.69 -56.64 18.86
N LEU A 76 22.05 -56.85 17.58
CA LEU A 76 22.75 -58.07 17.14
C LEU A 76 24.13 -58.25 17.77
N GLN A 77 24.88 -57.16 18.05
CA GLN A 77 26.20 -57.21 18.68
C GLN A 77 26.15 -57.67 20.13
N ILE A 78 25.02 -57.52 20.82
CA ILE A 78 24.85 -57.97 22.22
C ILE A 78 24.73 -59.51 22.27
N GLU A 79 24.24 -60.13 21.18
CA GLU A 79 24.05 -61.57 21.08
C GLU A 79 25.32 -62.34 20.59
N ASP A 80 26.26 -61.63 19.86
CA ASP A 80 27.40 -62.27 19.19
C ASP A 80 28.75 -61.66 19.70
N ILE A 81 29.37 -62.24 20.74
CA ILE A 81 30.56 -61.70 21.45
C ILE A 81 31.88 -61.81 20.64
N GLY A 82 31.87 -62.23 19.38
CA GLY A 82 33.09 -62.57 18.62
C GLY A 82 33.55 -61.64 17.50
N LEU A 83 32.74 -60.68 17.01
CA LEU A 83 33.01 -59.89 15.81
C LEU A 83 33.19 -58.38 16.06
N GLY A 84 33.62 -57.96 17.23
CA GLY A 84 33.53 -56.64 17.83
C GLY A 84 34.02 -55.44 16.99
N ASN A 85 35.09 -55.54 16.20
CA ASN A 85 35.72 -54.34 15.59
C ASN A 85 35.09 -53.97 14.22
N ALA A 86 34.69 -54.92 13.38
CA ALA A 86 34.11 -54.62 12.08
C ALA A 86 32.66 -54.13 12.18
N ILE A 87 31.88 -54.71 13.09
CA ILE A 87 30.49 -54.32 13.38
C ILE A 87 30.45 -52.95 14.05
N GLY A 88 31.36 -52.64 14.98
CA GLY A 88 31.50 -51.33 15.62
C GLY A 88 31.78 -50.23 14.62
N PHE A 89 32.63 -50.45 13.63
CA PHE A 89 32.87 -49.49 12.56
C PHE A 89 31.61 -49.24 11.71
N GLY A 90 30.85 -50.29 11.39
CA GLY A 90 29.58 -50.15 10.66
C GLY A 90 28.52 -49.34 11.40
N ILE A 91 28.39 -49.56 12.72
CA ILE A 91 27.47 -48.76 13.59
C ILE A 91 27.86 -47.27 13.60
N ILE A 92 29.14 -46.99 13.79
CA ILE A 92 29.69 -45.62 13.81
C ILE A 92 29.38 -44.96 12.46
N MET A 93 29.61 -45.64 11.34
CA MET A 93 29.32 -45.13 9.99
C MET A 93 27.84 -44.81 9.79
N LEU A 94 26.92 -45.66 10.26
CA LEU A 94 25.47 -45.42 10.19
C LEU A 94 25.02 -44.22 11.01
N ILE A 95 25.60 -44.02 12.20
CA ILE A 95 25.34 -42.87 13.04
C ILE A 95 25.86 -41.57 12.38
N PHE A 96 27.07 -41.60 11.82
CA PHE A 96 27.61 -40.47 11.06
C PHE A 96 26.79 -40.20 9.79
N ALA A 97 26.29 -41.21 9.09
CA ALA A 97 25.39 -41.07 7.95
C ALA A 97 24.08 -40.35 8.38
N TYR A 98 23.46 -40.81 9.47
CA TYR A 98 22.28 -40.12 10.03
C TYR A 98 22.56 -38.65 10.36
N GLY A 99 23.62 -38.38 11.09
CA GLY A 99 24.02 -37.02 11.47
C GLY A 99 24.34 -36.16 10.25
N GLY A 100 25.08 -36.71 9.28
CA GLY A 100 25.44 -36.06 8.03
C GLY A 100 24.21 -35.74 7.17
N PHE A 101 23.30 -36.66 7.00
CA PHE A 101 22.04 -36.44 6.29
C PHE A 101 21.19 -35.36 6.98
N ARG A 102 21.13 -35.41 8.30
CA ARG A 102 20.41 -34.41 9.06
C ARG A 102 21.00 -33.00 8.92
N LEU A 103 22.32 -32.88 9.00
CA LEU A 103 23.02 -31.62 8.74
C LEU A 103 22.80 -31.14 7.30
N PHE A 104 22.90 -32.04 6.33
CA PHE A 104 22.72 -31.72 4.92
C PHE A 104 21.29 -31.28 4.62
N SER A 105 20.27 -31.87 5.25
CA SER A 105 18.89 -31.42 5.13
C SER A 105 18.68 -29.99 5.63
N VAL A 106 19.37 -29.60 6.72
CA VAL A 106 19.35 -28.22 7.22
C VAL A 106 20.03 -27.27 6.23
N ILE A 107 21.21 -27.64 5.70
CA ILE A 107 21.93 -26.85 4.68
C ILE A 107 21.04 -26.64 3.44
N LEU A 108 20.34 -27.64 2.98
CA LEU A 108 19.40 -27.51 1.84
C LEU A 108 18.21 -26.59 2.19
N SER A 109 17.69 -26.70 3.42
CA SER A 109 16.59 -25.85 3.87
C SER A 109 16.99 -24.37 3.94
N GLU A 110 18.14 -24.06 4.53
CA GLU A 110 18.67 -22.69 4.61
C GLU A 110 19.14 -22.20 3.24
N GLY A 111 19.80 -23.07 2.47
CA GLY A 111 20.23 -22.79 1.10
C GLY A 111 19.06 -22.42 0.19
N ARG A 112 17.92 -23.10 0.34
CA ARG A 112 16.67 -22.77 -0.34
C ARG A 112 16.22 -21.34 -0.04
N GLU A 113 16.19 -20.95 1.25
CA GLU A 113 15.82 -19.60 1.67
C GLU A 113 16.78 -18.55 1.08
N TYR A 114 18.09 -18.82 1.16
CA TYR A 114 19.12 -17.95 0.59
C TYR A 114 18.97 -17.75 -0.92
N VAL A 115 18.68 -18.80 -1.66
CA VAL A 115 18.51 -18.76 -3.12
C VAL A 115 17.21 -18.05 -3.51
N PHE A 116 16.12 -18.26 -2.75
CA PHE A 116 14.79 -17.72 -3.09
C PHE A 116 14.57 -16.27 -2.58
N ALA A 117 15.24 -15.83 -1.54
CA ALA A 117 15.03 -14.49 -0.96
C ALA A 117 15.11 -13.35 -2.01
N PRO A 118 16.09 -13.31 -2.97
CA PRO A 118 16.11 -12.29 -4.00
C PRO A 118 14.90 -12.33 -4.95
N VAL A 119 14.31 -13.51 -5.21
CA VAL A 119 13.11 -13.66 -6.04
C VAL A 119 11.91 -13.05 -5.32
N ALA A 120 11.72 -13.36 -4.04
CA ALA A 120 10.64 -12.82 -3.23
C ALA A 120 10.73 -11.28 -3.12
N GLN A 121 11.93 -10.74 -2.85
CA GLN A 121 12.13 -9.28 -2.76
C GLN A 121 11.94 -8.57 -4.11
N TYR A 122 12.35 -9.20 -5.22
CA TYR A 122 12.06 -8.69 -6.55
C TYR A 122 10.56 -8.62 -6.83
N ALA A 123 9.82 -9.70 -6.56
CA ALA A 123 8.38 -9.74 -6.74
C ALA A 123 7.67 -8.67 -5.90
N LYS A 124 8.05 -8.56 -4.62
CA LYS A 124 7.55 -7.54 -3.69
C LYS A 124 7.77 -6.13 -4.24
N ARG A 125 9.00 -5.80 -4.64
CA ARG A 125 9.34 -4.49 -5.22
C ARG A 125 8.56 -4.21 -6.50
N ALA A 126 8.51 -5.17 -7.43
CA ALA A 126 7.86 -4.99 -8.71
C ALA A 126 6.35 -4.72 -8.56
N VAL A 127 5.67 -5.46 -7.67
CA VAL A 127 4.24 -5.25 -7.39
C VAL A 127 4.01 -3.90 -6.70
N ALA A 128 4.82 -3.57 -5.67
CA ALA A 128 4.69 -2.29 -4.96
C ALA A 128 4.85 -1.11 -5.92
N THR A 129 5.93 -1.09 -6.72
CA THR A 129 6.21 -0.02 -7.67
C THR A 129 5.12 0.10 -8.74
N SER A 130 4.64 -1.04 -9.29
CA SER A 130 3.60 -1.02 -10.32
C SER A 130 2.25 -0.55 -9.77
N THR A 131 1.91 -0.89 -8.53
CA THR A 131 0.69 -0.42 -7.86
C THR A 131 0.78 1.07 -7.54
N PHE A 132 1.92 1.53 -7.04
CA PHE A 132 2.17 2.95 -6.75
C PHE A 132 2.08 3.80 -8.04
N ALA A 133 2.75 3.37 -9.12
CA ALA A 133 2.67 4.03 -10.41
C ALA A 133 1.24 4.08 -10.97
N HIS A 134 0.45 3.02 -10.74
CA HIS A 134 -0.95 2.98 -11.17
C HIS A 134 -1.81 3.98 -10.38
N LEU A 135 -1.63 4.09 -9.06
CA LEU A 135 -2.37 5.05 -8.24
C LEU A 135 -2.17 6.49 -8.72
N HIS A 136 -0.95 6.85 -9.15
CA HIS A 136 -0.69 8.19 -9.72
C HIS A 136 -1.37 8.44 -11.08
N LYS A 137 -1.88 7.39 -11.73
CA LYS A 137 -2.68 7.52 -12.98
C LYS A 137 -4.18 7.66 -12.71
N LEU A 138 -4.64 7.39 -11.49
CA LEU A 138 -6.04 7.54 -11.13
C LEU A 138 -6.44 9.02 -11.06
N SER A 139 -7.74 9.29 -11.26
CA SER A 139 -8.30 10.65 -11.30
C SER A 139 -8.16 11.38 -9.96
N LEU A 140 -8.18 12.71 -10.04
CA LEU A 140 -8.21 13.58 -8.85
C LEU A 140 -9.44 13.27 -7.99
N ARG A 141 -10.61 12.98 -8.60
CA ARG A 141 -11.83 12.60 -7.89
C ARG A 141 -11.59 11.41 -6.96
N TYR A 142 -10.94 10.36 -7.45
CA TYR A 142 -10.62 9.17 -6.66
C TYR A 142 -9.79 9.52 -5.41
N HIS A 143 -8.78 10.38 -5.56
CA HIS A 143 -7.92 10.78 -4.44
C HIS A 143 -8.61 11.71 -3.44
N LEU A 144 -9.57 12.53 -3.87
CA LEU A 144 -10.38 13.38 -2.99
C LEU A 144 -11.41 12.58 -2.19
N GLU A 145 -12.04 11.58 -2.81
CA GLU A 145 -13.03 10.71 -2.16
C GLU A 145 -12.39 9.72 -1.18
N LYS A 146 -11.17 9.25 -1.45
CA LYS A 146 -10.50 8.25 -0.63
C LYS A 146 -9.47 8.88 0.29
N ARG A 147 -9.49 8.48 1.57
CA ARG A 147 -8.48 8.91 2.54
C ARG A 147 -7.11 8.33 2.18
N THR A 148 -6.13 9.18 1.97
CA THR A 148 -4.75 8.80 1.59
C THR A 148 -4.13 7.76 2.53
N GLY A 149 -4.38 7.87 3.84
CA GLY A 149 -3.91 6.91 4.83
C GLY A 149 -4.48 5.50 4.66
N GLY A 150 -5.72 5.36 4.16
CA GLY A 150 -6.33 4.07 3.83
C GLY A 150 -5.66 3.40 2.64
N LEU A 151 -5.35 4.17 1.60
CA LEU A 151 -4.66 3.67 0.40
C LEU A 151 -3.25 3.17 0.71
N SER A 152 -2.47 3.94 1.47
CA SER A 152 -1.12 3.55 1.91
C SER A 152 -1.13 2.23 2.69
N ARG A 153 -2.05 2.08 3.65
CA ARG A 153 -2.21 0.84 4.42
C ARG A 153 -2.61 -0.35 3.55
N THR A 154 -3.46 -0.14 2.55
CA THR A 154 -3.89 -1.21 1.63
C THR A 154 -2.71 -1.73 0.81
N ILE A 155 -1.86 -0.83 0.29
CA ILE A 155 -0.64 -1.22 -0.44
C ILE A 155 0.31 -1.96 0.49
N GLU A 156 0.60 -1.42 1.67
CA GLU A 156 1.53 -2.01 2.63
C GLU A 156 1.09 -3.42 3.03
N ARG A 157 -0.19 -3.61 3.41
CA ARG A 157 -0.75 -4.92 3.75
C ARG A 157 -0.69 -5.88 2.56
N GLY A 158 -1.10 -5.44 1.36
CA GLY A 158 -1.07 -6.27 0.16
C GLY A 158 0.34 -6.73 -0.21
N VAL A 159 1.33 -5.83 -0.15
CA VAL A 159 2.74 -6.15 -0.42
C VAL A 159 3.32 -7.09 0.63
N ARG A 160 2.98 -6.89 1.93
CA ARG A 160 3.39 -7.80 3.02
C ARG A 160 2.76 -9.18 2.86
N SER A 161 1.52 -9.23 2.42
CA SER A 161 0.78 -10.48 2.18
C SER A 161 1.39 -11.31 1.05
N ILE A 162 1.97 -10.68 0.02
CA ILE A 162 2.70 -11.39 -1.05
C ILE A 162 3.92 -12.14 -0.49
N ASP A 163 4.74 -11.47 0.34
CA ASP A 163 5.92 -12.08 0.96
C ASP A 163 5.51 -13.26 1.85
N PHE A 164 4.48 -13.06 2.67
CA PHE A 164 3.93 -14.11 3.52
C PHE A 164 3.43 -15.32 2.71
N LEU A 165 2.63 -15.09 1.66
CA LEU A 165 2.08 -16.18 0.84
C LEU A 165 3.18 -16.98 0.14
N PHE A 166 4.19 -16.32 -0.43
CA PHE A 166 5.30 -17.02 -1.07
C PHE A 166 6.06 -17.89 -0.09
N ARG A 167 6.48 -17.33 1.05
CA ARG A 167 7.21 -18.08 2.06
C ARG A 167 6.36 -19.23 2.62
N PHE A 168 5.11 -18.93 2.93
CA PHE A 168 4.26 -19.90 3.60
C PHE A 168 3.85 -21.06 2.69
N LEU A 169 3.41 -20.79 1.46
CA LEU A 169 3.00 -21.81 0.50
C LEU A 169 4.20 -22.65 0.02
N LEU A 170 5.30 -21.99 -0.36
CA LEU A 170 6.46 -22.67 -0.93
C LEU A 170 7.33 -23.35 0.12
N PHE A 171 7.43 -22.82 1.36
CA PHE A 171 8.39 -23.29 2.35
C PHE A 171 7.77 -23.96 3.58
N ASN A 172 6.45 -23.90 3.73
CA ASN A 172 5.74 -24.61 4.79
C ASN A 172 4.73 -25.63 4.22
N ILE A 173 3.71 -25.17 3.49
CA ILE A 173 2.67 -26.09 2.99
C ILE A 173 3.22 -27.06 1.96
N GLY A 174 3.92 -26.55 0.93
CA GLY A 174 4.48 -27.40 -0.13
C GLY A 174 5.39 -28.49 0.42
N PRO A 175 6.43 -28.15 1.22
CA PRO A 175 7.30 -29.13 1.87
C PRO A 175 6.56 -30.11 2.77
N THR A 176 5.55 -29.66 3.53
CA THR A 176 4.75 -30.53 4.40
C THR A 176 3.97 -31.59 3.61
N LEU A 177 3.30 -31.17 2.53
CA LEU A 177 2.59 -32.11 1.65
C LEU A 177 3.55 -33.09 0.99
N LEU A 178 4.70 -32.61 0.51
CA LEU A 178 5.74 -33.44 -0.07
C LEU A 178 6.30 -34.43 0.95
N GLN A 179 6.61 -33.98 2.16
CA GLN A 179 7.10 -34.82 3.26
C GLN A 179 6.09 -35.94 3.60
N LEU A 180 4.81 -35.60 3.69
CA LEU A 180 3.74 -36.57 3.93
C LEU A 180 3.68 -37.64 2.83
N THR A 181 3.75 -37.21 1.57
CA THR A 181 3.75 -38.11 0.41
C THR A 181 4.97 -39.03 0.43
N ILE A 182 6.17 -38.51 0.68
CA ILE A 182 7.41 -39.28 0.76
C ILE A 182 7.37 -40.24 1.96
N ALA A 183 6.89 -39.79 3.14
CA ALA A 183 6.78 -40.65 4.33
C ALA A 183 5.77 -41.78 4.12
N GLY A 184 4.61 -41.52 3.52
CA GLY A 184 3.62 -42.53 3.16
C GLY A 184 4.19 -43.56 2.18
N ALA A 185 4.88 -43.11 1.12
CA ALA A 185 5.55 -43.98 0.17
C ALA A 185 6.67 -44.80 0.84
N ALA A 186 7.47 -44.19 1.70
CA ALA A 186 8.53 -44.88 2.45
C ALA A 186 7.98 -45.99 3.36
N PHE A 187 6.88 -45.72 4.06
CA PHE A 187 6.22 -46.73 4.89
C PHE A 187 5.64 -47.87 4.06
N TRP A 188 5.03 -47.57 2.91
CA TRP A 188 4.53 -48.61 2.01
C TRP A 188 5.64 -49.53 1.46
N ILE A 189 6.73 -48.93 0.98
CA ILE A 189 7.83 -49.67 0.35
C ILE A 189 8.65 -50.43 1.40
N ALA A 190 8.97 -49.79 2.55
CA ALA A 190 9.85 -50.40 3.56
C ALA A 190 9.13 -51.42 4.45
N TYR A 191 7.83 -51.21 4.73
CA TYR A 191 7.12 -52.06 5.71
C TYR A 191 5.87 -52.72 5.12
N SER A 192 4.76 -51.99 4.97
CA SER A 192 3.54 -52.44 4.32
C SER A 192 2.53 -51.32 4.11
N TRP A 193 1.50 -51.58 3.31
CA TRP A 193 0.44 -50.61 3.04
C TRP A 193 -0.34 -50.18 4.30
N GLU A 194 -0.43 -51.04 5.33
CA GLU A 194 -1.15 -50.74 6.59
C GLU A 194 -0.51 -49.53 7.35
N PHE A 195 0.82 -49.48 7.39
CA PHE A 195 1.54 -48.36 8.01
C PHE A 195 1.27 -47.05 7.27
N ALA A 196 1.31 -47.08 5.94
CA ALA A 196 0.98 -45.94 5.10
C ALA A 196 -0.48 -45.50 5.30
N LEU A 197 -1.42 -46.44 5.37
CA LEU A 197 -2.84 -46.16 5.59
C LEU A 197 -3.08 -45.49 6.95
N ILE A 198 -2.52 -46.01 8.02
CA ILE A 198 -2.63 -45.43 9.36
C ILE A 198 -2.05 -44.00 9.38
N ALA A 199 -0.84 -43.81 8.84
CA ALA A 199 -0.20 -42.53 8.79
C ALA A 199 -1.04 -41.47 8.04
N VAL A 200 -1.57 -41.81 6.86
CA VAL A 200 -2.42 -40.93 6.05
C VAL A 200 -3.75 -40.69 6.75
N ALA A 201 -4.40 -41.72 7.32
CA ALA A 201 -5.66 -41.56 8.03
C ALA A 201 -5.55 -40.64 9.24
N VAL A 202 -4.49 -40.76 10.03
CA VAL A 202 -4.22 -39.89 11.17
C VAL A 202 -4.04 -38.43 10.71
N VAL A 203 -3.27 -38.20 9.65
CA VAL A 203 -3.05 -36.84 9.14
C VAL A 203 -4.34 -36.22 8.57
N LEU A 204 -5.13 -37.01 7.81
CA LEU A 204 -6.42 -36.50 7.31
C LEU A 204 -7.40 -36.17 8.44
N THR A 205 -7.48 -37.03 9.47
CA THR A 205 -8.30 -36.81 10.66
C THR A 205 -7.81 -35.59 11.43
N TYR A 206 -6.49 -35.42 11.55
CA TYR A 206 -5.88 -34.23 12.17
C TYR A 206 -6.24 -32.94 11.41
N ILE A 207 -6.13 -32.93 10.07
CA ILE A 207 -6.47 -31.77 9.23
C ILE A 207 -7.97 -31.45 9.38
N TRP A 208 -8.83 -32.45 9.27
CA TRP A 208 -10.28 -32.27 9.46
C TRP A 208 -10.61 -31.69 10.83
N PHE A 209 -10.07 -32.26 11.90
CA PHE A 209 -10.24 -31.76 13.26
C PHE A 209 -9.74 -30.31 13.41
N THR A 210 -8.55 -30.04 12.89
CA THR A 210 -7.95 -28.68 12.96
C THR A 210 -8.81 -27.64 12.26
N VAL A 211 -9.31 -27.92 11.05
CA VAL A 211 -10.17 -26.97 10.30
C VAL A 211 -11.46 -26.71 11.09
N THR A 212 -12.16 -27.78 11.50
CA THR A 212 -13.46 -27.66 12.20
C THR A 212 -13.32 -26.91 13.52
N THR A 213 -12.32 -27.27 14.33
CA THR A 213 -12.11 -26.64 15.64
C THR A 213 -11.57 -25.20 15.53
N THR A 214 -10.80 -24.89 14.48
CA THR A 214 -10.35 -23.53 14.21
C THR A 214 -11.52 -22.62 13.86
N GLU A 215 -12.49 -23.07 13.05
CA GLU A 215 -13.70 -22.30 12.75
C GLU A 215 -14.54 -22.04 14.02
N TRP A 216 -14.71 -23.06 14.86
CA TRP A 216 -15.37 -22.89 16.17
C TRP A 216 -14.66 -21.84 17.04
N ARG A 217 -13.33 -21.84 17.07
CA ARG A 217 -12.50 -20.90 17.84
C ARG A 217 -12.57 -19.46 17.33
N LEU A 218 -12.84 -19.24 16.03
CA LEU A 218 -12.87 -17.91 15.43
C LEU A 218 -13.84 -16.95 16.13
N LYS A 219 -14.97 -17.45 16.66
CA LYS A 219 -15.95 -16.62 17.40
C LYS A 219 -15.32 -15.96 18.62
N PHE A 220 -14.57 -16.71 19.43
CA PHE A 220 -13.93 -16.19 20.64
C PHE A 220 -12.84 -15.17 20.33
N ARG A 221 -12.10 -15.41 19.25
CA ARG A 221 -11.06 -14.47 18.82
C ARG A 221 -11.64 -13.19 18.24
N ARG A 222 -12.76 -13.25 17.52
CA ARG A 222 -13.45 -12.05 17.02
C ARG A 222 -13.98 -11.21 18.18
N ASP A 223 -14.55 -11.83 19.19
CA ASP A 223 -15.03 -11.12 20.38
C ASP A 223 -13.86 -10.45 21.13
N MET A 224 -12.77 -11.17 21.35
CA MET A 224 -11.54 -10.60 21.93
C MET A 224 -11.05 -9.38 21.13
N ASN A 225 -10.92 -9.50 19.80
CA ASN A 225 -10.45 -8.39 18.95
C ASN A 225 -11.42 -7.19 18.98
N LYS A 226 -12.74 -7.44 19.05
CA LYS A 226 -13.73 -6.37 19.19
C LYS A 226 -13.54 -5.61 20.49
N LYS A 227 -13.39 -6.34 21.61
CA LYS A 227 -13.16 -5.75 22.94
C LYS A 227 -11.83 -5.00 23.03
N ASP A 228 -10.78 -5.50 22.38
CA ASP A 228 -9.48 -4.83 22.24
C ASP A 228 -9.63 -3.48 21.51
N THR A 229 -10.36 -3.48 20.40
CA THR A 229 -10.63 -2.25 19.63
C THR A 229 -11.44 -1.24 20.45
N GLU A 230 -12.46 -1.69 21.19
CA GLU A 230 -13.27 -0.85 22.07
C GLU A 230 -12.42 -0.21 23.19
N ALA A 231 -11.51 -0.98 23.80
CA ALA A 231 -10.62 -0.48 24.85
C ALA A 231 -9.60 0.52 24.28
N ASN A 232 -8.95 0.18 23.17
CA ASN A 232 -7.99 1.06 22.51
C ASN A 232 -8.64 2.37 22.03
N ALA A 233 -9.86 2.33 21.51
CA ALA A 233 -10.58 3.54 21.10
C ALA A 233 -10.80 4.49 22.29
N LYS A 234 -11.18 3.98 23.47
CA LYS A 234 -11.34 4.79 24.68
C LYS A 234 -10.02 5.41 25.14
N ALA A 235 -8.93 4.63 25.12
CA ALA A 235 -7.62 5.14 25.48
C ALA A 235 -7.16 6.27 24.55
N ILE A 236 -7.28 6.08 23.24
CA ILE A 236 -6.91 7.08 22.24
C ILE A 236 -7.77 8.33 22.38
N ASP A 237 -9.08 8.19 22.54
CA ASP A 237 -10.02 9.30 22.71
C ASP A 237 -9.66 10.16 23.93
N SER A 238 -9.40 9.51 25.08
CA SER A 238 -8.99 10.18 26.30
C SER A 238 -7.63 10.92 26.14
N LEU A 239 -6.66 10.30 25.46
CA LEU A 239 -5.34 10.91 25.23
C LEU A 239 -5.37 12.06 24.20
N LEU A 240 -6.19 11.97 23.17
CA LEU A 240 -6.40 13.05 22.20
C LEU A 240 -7.08 14.27 22.85
N ASN A 241 -7.95 14.03 23.84
CA ASN A 241 -8.63 15.07 24.59
C ASN A 241 -7.95 15.36 25.95
N TYR A 242 -6.63 15.17 26.05
CA TYR A 242 -5.87 15.27 27.30
C TYR A 242 -6.13 16.58 28.04
N GLU A 243 -6.12 17.72 27.34
CA GLU A 243 -6.37 19.03 27.93
C GLU A 243 -7.78 19.08 28.56
N THR A 244 -8.78 18.56 27.85
CA THR A 244 -10.17 18.49 28.38
C THR A 244 -10.24 17.66 29.65
N VAL A 245 -9.58 16.49 29.67
CA VAL A 245 -9.52 15.63 30.87
C VAL A 245 -8.90 16.42 32.04
N LYS A 246 -7.85 17.21 31.80
CA LYS A 246 -7.19 18.03 32.82
C LYS A 246 -8.05 19.20 33.25
N TYR A 247 -8.72 19.91 32.33
CA TYR A 247 -9.59 21.03 32.65
C TYR A 247 -10.74 20.66 33.57
N PHE A 248 -11.25 19.41 33.44
CA PHE A 248 -12.35 18.92 34.26
C PHE A 248 -11.92 18.01 35.41
N ASN A 249 -10.60 17.84 35.68
CA ASN A 249 -10.03 16.96 36.71
C ASN A 249 -10.65 15.54 36.67
N ALA A 250 -10.79 15.00 35.45
CA ALA A 250 -11.55 13.78 35.16
C ALA A 250 -10.65 12.52 34.98
N GLU A 251 -9.40 12.52 35.45
CA GLU A 251 -8.43 11.43 35.25
C GLU A 251 -8.93 10.12 35.87
N ASN A 252 -9.50 10.18 37.06
CA ASN A 252 -10.04 9.01 37.76
C ASN A 252 -11.25 8.42 37.00
N TYR A 253 -12.10 9.28 36.45
CA TYR A 253 -13.22 8.86 35.62
C TYR A 253 -12.77 8.15 34.35
N GLU A 254 -11.83 8.73 33.61
CA GLU A 254 -11.29 8.13 32.38
C GLU A 254 -10.55 6.82 32.67
N THR A 255 -9.78 6.77 33.78
CA THR A 255 -9.11 5.53 34.22
C THR A 255 -10.15 4.43 34.49
N GLY A 256 -11.21 4.72 35.21
CA GLY A 256 -12.29 3.75 35.49
C GLY A 256 -13.05 3.31 34.22
N ARG A 257 -13.27 4.23 33.30
CA ARG A 257 -13.88 3.96 31.98
C ARG A 257 -13.00 3.02 31.14
N TYR A 258 -11.69 3.23 31.14
CA TYR A 258 -10.71 2.37 30.46
C TYR A 258 -10.60 1.00 31.14
N ASP A 259 -10.50 0.95 32.47
CA ASP A 259 -10.43 -0.29 33.25
C ASP A 259 -11.62 -1.21 33.00
N THR A 260 -12.85 -0.65 32.99
CA THR A 260 -14.05 -1.39 32.64
C THR A 260 -13.98 -2.02 31.23
N ALA A 261 -13.42 -1.30 30.26
CA ALA A 261 -13.23 -1.83 28.91
C ALA A 261 -12.16 -2.93 28.89
N MET A 262 -11.07 -2.74 29.64
CA MET A 262 -9.99 -3.73 29.77
C MET A 262 -10.45 -4.99 30.50
N GLU A 263 -11.34 -4.90 31.49
CA GLU A 263 -11.97 -6.08 32.12
C GLU A 263 -12.76 -6.89 31.08
N GLY A 264 -13.51 -6.22 30.21
CA GLY A 264 -14.23 -6.86 29.11
C GLY A 264 -13.28 -7.58 28.14
N TYR A 265 -12.18 -6.92 27.77
CA TYR A 265 -11.11 -7.53 26.97
C TYR A 265 -10.47 -8.73 27.67
N GLN A 266 -10.14 -8.61 28.97
CA GLN A 266 -9.54 -9.68 29.75
C GLN A 266 -10.40 -10.96 29.73
N LYS A 267 -11.71 -10.84 29.97
CA LYS A 267 -12.64 -11.99 29.93
C LYS A 267 -12.65 -12.65 28.55
N ALA A 268 -12.74 -11.87 27.48
CA ALA A 268 -12.71 -12.39 26.12
C ALA A 268 -11.36 -13.02 25.74
N ALA A 269 -10.25 -12.42 26.19
CA ALA A 269 -8.90 -12.92 25.96
C ALA A 269 -8.65 -14.27 26.65
N ILE A 270 -9.15 -14.45 27.88
CA ILE A 270 -9.09 -15.73 28.60
C ILE A 270 -9.84 -16.81 27.81
N LEU A 271 -11.07 -16.54 27.36
CA LEU A 271 -11.86 -17.50 26.55
C LEU A 271 -11.16 -17.83 25.22
N SER A 272 -10.59 -16.84 24.56
CA SER A 272 -9.80 -17.05 23.34
C SER A 272 -8.58 -17.92 23.59
N ARG A 273 -7.89 -17.75 24.73
CA ARG A 273 -6.70 -18.52 25.08
C ARG A 273 -7.02 -19.95 25.51
N THR A 274 -8.06 -20.14 26.32
CA THR A 274 -8.52 -21.47 26.74
C THR A 274 -9.05 -22.29 25.56
N SER A 275 -9.80 -21.66 24.63
CA SER A 275 -10.21 -22.33 23.39
C SER A 275 -9.04 -22.82 22.54
N LEU A 276 -7.91 -22.09 22.51
CA LEU A 276 -6.68 -22.56 21.85
C LEU A 276 -6.10 -23.79 22.54
N ALA A 277 -6.05 -23.76 23.87
CA ALA A 277 -5.56 -24.91 24.63
C ALA A 277 -6.38 -26.18 24.34
N THR A 278 -7.71 -26.06 24.26
CA THR A 278 -8.59 -27.18 23.88
C THR A 278 -8.26 -27.74 22.49
N VAL A 279 -8.02 -26.88 21.50
CA VAL A 279 -7.60 -27.32 20.16
C VAL A 279 -6.27 -28.07 20.21
N ASN A 280 -5.28 -27.51 20.92
CA ASN A 280 -3.94 -28.12 21.02
C ASN A 280 -3.99 -29.47 21.74
N ILE A 281 -4.81 -29.62 22.77
CA ILE A 281 -5.02 -30.91 23.47
C ILE A 281 -5.60 -31.94 22.50
N GLY A 282 -6.67 -31.59 21.76
CA GLY A 282 -7.28 -32.49 20.79
C GLY A 282 -6.33 -32.89 19.66
N GLN A 283 -5.56 -31.95 19.15
CA GLN A 283 -4.52 -32.21 18.15
C GLN A 283 -3.45 -33.18 18.67
N SER A 284 -2.92 -32.91 19.88
CA SER A 284 -1.92 -33.79 20.51
C SER A 284 -2.48 -35.18 20.78
N PHE A 285 -3.74 -35.27 21.20
CA PHE A 285 -4.41 -36.57 21.42
C PHE A 285 -4.47 -37.39 20.12
N LEU A 286 -4.92 -36.80 19.01
CA LEU A 286 -5.00 -37.48 17.72
C LEU A 286 -3.61 -37.97 17.23
N MET A 287 -2.60 -37.10 17.38
CA MET A 287 -1.23 -37.44 16.96
C MET A 287 -0.66 -38.61 17.78
N ASN A 288 -0.82 -38.57 19.12
CA ASN A 288 -0.34 -39.62 20.00
C ASN A 288 -1.13 -40.92 19.79
N LEU A 289 -2.44 -40.84 19.56
CA LEU A 289 -3.23 -42.05 19.22
C LEU A 289 -2.73 -42.74 17.95
N GLY A 290 -2.44 -41.94 16.92
CA GLY A 290 -1.86 -42.44 15.67
C GLY A 290 -0.47 -43.08 15.85
N LEU A 291 0.37 -42.40 16.66
CA LEU A 291 1.71 -42.94 16.98
C LEU A 291 1.60 -44.26 17.73
N VAL A 292 0.73 -44.36 18.76
CA VAL A 292 0.49 -45.58 19.53
C VAL A 292 0.01 -46.71 18.61
N ALA A 293 -0.94 -46.41 17.68
CA ALA A 293 -1.43 -47.41 16.73
C ALA A 293 -0.30 -47.97 15.84
N LEU A 294 0.57 -47.11 15.31
CA LEU A 294 1.72 -47.53 14.49
C LEU A 294 2.74 -48.35 15.29
N VAL A 295 3.04 -47.91 16.52
CA VAL A 295 4.00 -48.61 17.40
C VAL A 295 3.46 -49.96 17.84
N LEU A 296 2.15 -50.09 18.11
CA LEU A 296 1.52 -51.37 18.42
C LEU A 296 1.56 -52.33 17.23
N LEU A 297 1.25 -51.85 16.01
CA LEU A 297 1.34 -52.67 14.80
C LEU A 297 2.79 -53.10 14.55
N ALA A 298 3.75 -52.20 14.68
CA ALA A 298 5.16 -52.53 14.53
C ALA A 298 5.66 -53.49 15.60
N GLY A 299 5.28 -53.31 16.88
CA GLY A 299 5.63 -54.19 17.99
C GLY A 299 5.08 -55.62 17.77
N GLN A 300 3.82 -55.75 17.32
CA GLN A 300 3.26 -57.05 16.97
C GLN A 300 4.04 -57.73 15.86
N ARG A 301 4.50 -56.97 14.85
CA ARG A 301 5.31 -57.53 13.76
C ARG A 301 6.72 -57.90 14.20
N VAL A 302 7.31 -57.16 15.16
CA VAL A 302 8.60 -57.53 15.74
C VAL A 302 8.50 -58.84 16.51
N VAL A 303 7.47 -59.03 17.37
CA VAL A 303 7.23 -60.28 18.08
C VAL A 303 7.07 -61.47 17.13
N ASN A 304 6.47 -61.25 15.97
CA ASN A 304 6.28 -62.27 14.94
C ASN A 304 7.51 -62.44 14.01
N GLY A 305 8.62 -61.79 14.27
CA GLY A 305 9.86 -61.87 13.50
C GLY A 305 9.83 -61.18 12.13
N GLY A 306 8.80 -60.39 11.83
CA GLY A 306 8.66 -59.67 10.56
C GLY A 306 9.25 -58.26 10.50
N MET A 307 9.69 -57.71 11.64
CA MET A 307 10.30 -56.40 11.75
C MET A 307 11.36 -56.38 12.88
N THR A 308 12.17 -55.31 12.91
CA THR A 308 13.23 -55.15 13.91
C THR A 308 12.88 -54.07 14.93
N THR A 309 13.62 -53.98 16.04
CA THR A 309 13.48 -52.90 17.02
C THR A 309 13.86 -51.56 16.46
N GLY A 310 14.85 -51.51 15.55
CA GLY A 310 15.24 -50.30 14.82
C GLY A 310 14.14 -49.78 13.91
N ASP A 311 13.31 -50.62 13.36
CA ASP A 311 12.14 -50.25 12.55
C ASP A 311 11.10 -49.49 13.37
N ILE A 312 10.81 -49.91 14.62
CA ILE A 312 9.93 -49.16 15.54
C ILE A 312 10.45 -47.76 15.75
N PHE A 313 11.77 -47.65 15.95
CA PHE A 313 12.42 -46.35 16.17
C PHE A 313 12.34 -45.45 14.93
N ALA A 314 12.61 -46.03 13.74
CA ALA A 314 12.52 -45.28 12.48
C ALA A 314 11.10 -44.76 12.23
N ILE A 315 10.07 -45.62 12.41
CA ILE A 315 8.65 -45.24 12.27
C ILE A 315 8.29 -44.09 13.22
N THR A 316 8.68 -44.19 14.49
CA THR A 316 8.44 -43.17 15.51
C THR A 316 9.06 -41.83 15.11
N MET A 317 10.32 -41.85 14.68
CA MET A 317 11.07 -40.62 14.29
C MET A 317 10.45 -39.98 13.03
N VAL A 318 10.08 -40.74 12.02
CA VAL A 318 9.43 -40.23 10.80
C VAL A 318 8.09 -39.60 11.15
N MET A 319 7.27 -40.23 11.99
CA MET A 319 5.97 -39.67 12.40
C MET A 319 6.11 -38.39 13.21
N MET A 320 7.06 -38.31 14.14
CA MET A 320 7.35 -37.08 14.87
C MET A 320 7.76 -35.92 13.95
N GLN A 321 8.51 -36.20 12.89
CA GLN A 321 8.91 -35.23 11.90
C GLN A 321 7.72 -34.74 11.04
N VAL A 322 6.80 -35.66 10.67
CA VAL A 322 5.56 -35.31 9.95
C VAL A 322 4.62 -34.46 10.82
N TYR A 323 4.54 -34.74 12.11
CA TYR A 323 3.64 -34.02 13.02
C TYR A 323 4.07 -32.57 13.27
N ARG A 324 5.39 -32.29 13.29
CA ARG A 324 5.91 -30.97 13.60
C ARG A 324 5.35 -29.83 12.74
N PRO A 325 5.31 -29.91 11.40
CA PRO A 325 4.72 -28.85 10.56
C PRO A 325 3.20 -28.82 10.61
N LEU A 326 2.51 -29.89 11.02
CA LEU A 326 1.05 -29.91 11.12
C LEU A 326 0.51 -28.96 12.19
N ASN A 327 1.26 -28.74 13.28
CA ASN A 327 0.87 -27.81 14.36
C ASN A 327 0.67 -26.38 13.87
N ILE A 328 1.27 -26.00 12.73
CA ILE A 328 1.18 -24.64 12.17
C ILE A 328 -0.10 -24.48 11.32
N LEU A 329 -0.76 -25.56 10.90
CA LEU A 329 -1.89 -25.51 9.94
C LEU A 329 -3.07 -24.65 10.43
N GLY A 330 -3.41 -24.71 11.72
CA GLY A 330 -4.52 -23.91 12.26
C GLY A 330 -4.26 -22.40 12.23
N PHE A 331 -3.02 -21.97 12.45
CA PHE A 331 -2.58 -20.59 12.27
C PHE A 331 -2.54 -20.24 10.79
N ALA A 332 -1.95 -21.11 9.98
CA ALA A 332 -1.75 -20.95 8.55
C ALA A 332 -3.03 -20.62 7.78
N TYR A 333 -4.08 -21.39 8.02
CA TYR A 333 -5.37 -21.23 7.31
C TYR A 333 -5.89 -19.78 7.40
N ARG A 334 -5.82 -19.18 8.59
CA ARG A 334 -6.30 -17.80 8.80
C ARG A 334 -5.40 -16.77 8.17
N GLU A 335 -4.10 -16.90 8.36
CA GLU A 335 -3.13 -15.94 7.82
C GLU A 335 -3.13 -15.97 6.28
N ILE A 336 -3.28 -17.16 5.68
CA ILE A 336 -3.44 -17.28 4.23
C ILE A 336 -4.73 -16.58 3.77
N LYS A 337 -5.87 -16.82 4.44
CA LYS A 337 -7.13 -16.17 4.09
C LYS A 337 -7.03 -14.65 4.22
N GLN A 338 -6.43 -14.15 5.29
CA GLN A 338 -6.20 -12.72 5.48
C GLN A 338 -5.25 -12.15 4.41
N ALA A 339 -4.14 -12.84 4.15
CA ALA A 339 -3.16 -12.42 3.14
C ALA A 339 -3.75 -12.40 1.73
N LEU A 340 -4.57 -13.40 1.38
CA LEU A 340 -5.29 -13.42 0.10
C LEU A 340 -6.27 -12.24 -0.01
N THR A 341 -7.00 -11.92 1.06
CA THR A 341 -7.93 -10.77 1.09
C THR A 341 -7.19 -9.44 0.96
N ASP A 342 -6.08 -9.25 1.69
CA ASP A 342 -5.30 -8.00 1.61
C ASP A 342 -4.65 -7.82 0.22
N MET A 343 -4.16 -8.91 -0.35
CA MET A 343 -3.63 -8.92 -1.72
C MET A 343 -4.72 -8.60 -2.75
N GLU A 344 -5.93 -9.14 -2.58
CA GLU A 344 -7.07 -8.89 -3.45
C GLU A 344 -7.49 -7.42 -3.41
N LYS A 345 -7.61 -6.82 -2.22
CA LYS A 345 -7.87 -5.39 -2.06
C LYS A 345 -6.82 -4.54 -2.80
N MET A 346 -5.54 -4.90 -2.70
CA MET A 346 -4.48 -4.22 -3.42
C MET A 346 -4.58 -4.39 -4.95
N PHE A 347 -4.90 -5.59 -5.44
CA PHE A 347 -5.09 -5.80 -6.88
C PHE A 347 -6.35 -5.12 -7.41
N ALA A 348 -7.41 -5.02 -6.60
CA ALA A 348 -8.61 -4.26 -6.95
C ALA A 348 -8.28 -2.78 -7.22
N LEU A 349 -7.32 -2.19 -6.50
CA LEU A 349 -6.82 -0.84 -6.81
C LEU A 349 -6.17 -0.75 -8.19
N ARG A 350 -5.49 -1.80 -8.63
CA ARG A 350 -4.84 -1.86 -9.96
C ARG A 350 -5.83 -2.09 -11.10
N ASP A 351 -6.98 -2.67 -10.78
CA ASP A 351 -8.04 -2.95 -11.76
C ASP A 351 -8.96 -1.73 -11.97
N LEU A 352 -8.81 -0.67 -11.16
CA LEU A 352 -9.52 0.59 -11.37
C LEU A 352 -9.00 1.27 -12.64
N GLU A 353 -9.91 1.62 -13.52
CA GLU A 353 -9.56 2.38 -14.71
C GLU A 353 -9.47 3.89 -14.39
N PRO A 354 -8.42 4.60 -14.87
CA PRO A 354 -8.41 6.05 -14.79
C PRO A 354 -9.63 6.65 -15.51
N GLU A 355 -10.30 7.61 -14.87
CA GLU A 355 -11.45 8.31 -15.43
C GLU A 355 -11.06 9.14 -16.67
N VAL A 356 -9.90 9.80 -16.58
CA VAL A 356 -9.35 10.61 -17.67
C VAL A 356 -8.19 9.86 -18.31
N LYS A 357 -8.34 9.51 -19.59
CA LYS A 357 -7.33 8.78 -20.37
C LYS A 357 -6.96 9.56 -21.62
N ASP A 358 -5.71 9.45 -22.03
CA ASP A 358 -5.32 9.94 -23.34
C ASP A 358 -5.99 9.11 -24.43
N ARG A 359 -6.54 9.77 -25.44
CA ARG A 359 -7.16 9.09 -26.59
C ARG A 359 -6.09 8.37 -27.40
N GLY A 360 -6.46 7.25 -28.03
CA GLY A 360 -5.58 6.60 -28.98
C GLY A 360 -5.27 7.55 -30.14
N GLY A 361 -4.02 8.01 -30.23
CA GLY A 361 -3.60 9.00 -31.23
C GLY A 361 -3.34 10.40 -30.67
N ALA A 362 -3.52 10.64 -29.36
CA ALA A 362 -3.09 11.88 -28.72
C ALA A 362 -1.58 12.12 -28.93
N LYS A 363 -1.22 13.37 -29.25
CA LYS A 363 0.14 13.77 -29.59
C LYS A 363 0.74 14.68 -28.52
N ASP A 364 2.05 14.64 -28.37
CA ASP A 364 2.75 15.64 -27.57
C ASP A 364 2.75 16.99 -28.27
N ILE A 365 2.59 18.06 -27.50
CA ILE A 365 2.74 19.44 -27.96
C ILE A 365 4.12 19.98 -27.53
N PHE A 366 4.73 20.74 -28.43
CA PHE A 366 6.04 21.36 -28.20
C PHE A 366 5.94 22.85 -28.52
N ASP A 367 6.86 23.66 -27.99
CA ASP A 367 6.98 25.11 -28.24
C ASP A 367 5.66 25.86 -28.04
N VAL A 368 4.97 25.54 -26.93
CA VAL A 368 3.65 26.10 -26.60
C VAL A 368 3.75 27.61 -26.44
N LYS A 369 2.97 28.36 -27.23
CA LYS A 369 2.84 29.84 -27.14
C LYS A 369 1.89 30.27 -26.03
N GLY A 370 0.95 29.39 -25.68
CA GLY A 370 0.04 29.55 -24.57
C GLY A 370 -1.31 30.18 -24.92
N ALA A 371 -1.77 30.18 -26.17
CA ALA A 371 -3.15 30.55 -26.45
C ALA A 371 -4.11 29.55 -25.82
N VAL A 372 -5.05 30.01 -24.98
CA VAL A 372 -6.05 29.16 -24.33
C VAL A 372 -7.44 29.58 -24.78
N LYS A 373 -8.27 28.62 -25.21
CA LYS A 373 -9.63 28.90 -25.63
C LYS A 373 -10.63 27.91 -25.04
N PHE A 374 -11.70 28.43 -24.48
CA PHE A 374 -12.89 27.70 -24.04
C PHE A 374 -14.03 28.06 -25.01
N GLU A 375 -14.72 27.04 -25.54
CA GLU A 375 -15.82 27.21 -26.52
C GLU A 375 -17.02 26.38 -26.08
N ASN A 376 -18.08 27.05 -25.62
CA ASN A 376 -19.36 26.46 -25.19
C ASN A 376 -19.20 25.32 -24.19
N VAL A 377 -18.29 25.50 -23.23
CA VAL A 377 -17.91 24.46 -22.27
C VAL A 377 -18.97 24.31 -21.19
N ALA A 378 -19.44 23.07 -21.03
CA ALA A 378 -20.28 22.66 -19.91
C ALA A 378 -19.58 21.57 -19.11
N PHE A 379 -19.74 21.63 -17.79
CA PHE A 379 -19.11 20.70 -16.87
C PHE A 379 -19.90 20.52 -15.58
N ARG A 380 -19.90 19.27 -15.06
CA ARG A 380 -20.42 18.91 -13.73
C ARG A 380 -19.51 17.90 -13.01
N TYR A 381 -19.42 17.99 -11.69
CA TYR A 381 -18.74 16.96 -10.89
C TYR A 381 -19.66 15.75 -10.65
N GLU A 382 -20.94 16.00 -10.42
CA GLU A 382 -22.00 15.01 -10.19
C GLU A 382 -23.16 15.27 -11.16
N ALA A 383 -23.92 14.23 -11.50
CA ALA A 383 -24.98 14.31 -12.50
C ALA A 383 -26.03 15.39 -12.21
N ASP A 384 -26.27 15.67 -10.93
CA ASP A 384 -27.38 16.52 -10.47
C ASP A 384 -27.00 18.00 -10.33
N ARG A 385 -25.68 18.35 -10.42
CA ARG A 385 -25.23 19.71 -10.15
C ARG A 385 -24.32 20.23 -11.26
N PRO A 386 -24.85 21.00 -12.23
CA PRO A 386 -24.03 21.71 -13.20
C PRO A 386 -23.17 22.77 -12.50
N ILE A 387 -21.89 22.88 -12.91
CA ILE A 387 -20.93 23.82 -12.35
C ILE A 387 -20.51 24.86 -13.38
N LEU A 388 -20.34 24.46 -14.63
CA LEU A 388 -20.09 25.36 -15.74
C LEU A 388 -21.16 25.13 -16.80
N ASN A 389 -21.71 26.22 -17.31
CA ASN A 389 -22.76 26.22 -18.29
C ASN A 389 -22.40 27.20 -19.43
N ASN A 390 -22.11 26.63 -20.61
CA ASN A 390 -21.83 27.39 -21.84
C ASN A 390 -20.72 28.45 -21.72
N ILE A 391 -19.62 28.12 -21.04
CA ILE A 391 -18.47 29.02 -20.85
C ILE A 391 -17.72 29.16 -22.17
N SER A 392 -17.54 30.43 -22.62
CA SER A 392 -16.79 30.75 -23.84
C SER A 392 -15.91 31.97 -23.61
N PHE A 393 -14.59 31.81 -23.67
CA PHE A 393 -13.61 32.89 -23.62
C PHE A 393 -12.27 32.46 -24.24
N GLU A 394 -11.42 33.43 -24.52
CA GLU A 394 -10.10 33.23 -25.07
C GLU A 394 -9.06 34.06 -24.28
N ILE A 395 -7.88 33.49 -24.09
CA ILE A 395 -6.68 34.13 -23.56
C ILE A 395 -5.61 34.06 -24.67
N LYS A 396 -5.17 35.24 -25.13
CA LYS A 396 -4.11 35.31 -26.14
C LYS A 396 -2.74 35.04 -25.53
N PRO A 397 -1.74 34.59 -26.31
CA PRO A 397 -0.38 34.42 -25.83
C PRO A 397 0.14 35.69 -25.12
N GLY A 398 0.67 35.52 -23.92
CA GLY A 398 1.18 36.61 -23.08
C GLY A 398 0.14 37.51 -22.42
N GLN A 399 -1.15 37.22 -22.59
CA GLN A 399 -2.24 38.00 -21.98
C GLN A 399 -2.52 37.51 -20.55
N THR A 400 -2.84 38.43 -19.66
CA THR A 400 -3.35 38.18 -18.31
C THR A 400 -4.86 38.30 -18.29
N VAL A 401 -5.57 37.20 -18.02
CA VAL A 401 -7.02 37.19 -17.83
C VAL A 401 -7.36 36.83 -16.40
N ALA A 402 -8.14 37.70 -15.75
CA ALA A 402 -8.62 37.45 -14.39
C ALA A 402 -10.05 36.91 -14.39
N VAL A 403 -10.34 35.98 -13.51
CA VAL A 403 -11.67 35.43 -13.27
C VAL A 403 -12.11 35.73 -11.86
N VAL A 404 -13.23 36.41 -11.72
CA VAL A 404 -13.84 36.83 -10.44
C VAL A 404 -15.30 36.41 -10.34
N GLY A 405 -15.88 36.50 -9.16
CA GLY A 405 -17.29 36.17 -8.91
C GLY A 405 -17.49 35.56 -7.53
N PRO A 406 -18.72 35.33 -7.10
CA PRO A 406 -19.04 34.76 -5.80
C PRO A 406 -18.46 33.36 -5.60
N THR A 407 -18.37 32.93 -4.33
CA THR A 407 -17.94 31.58 -3.98
C THR A 407 -18.91 30.56 -4.57
N GLY A 408 -18.38 29.52 -5.21
CA GLY A 408 -19.18 28.52 -5.89
C GLY A 408 -19.53 28.80 -7.37
N ALA A 409 -19.16 29.97 -7.91
CA ALA A 409 -19.42 30.33 -9.32
C ALA A 409 -18.66 29.48 -10.37
N GLY A 410 -17.77 28.58 -9.96
CA GLY A 410 -17.06 27.68 -10.88
C GLY A 410 -15.63 28.11 -11.22
N LYS A 411 -15.09 29.20 -10.63
CA LYS A 411 -13.76 29.75 -10.94
C LYS A 411 -12.63 28.72 -10.89
N SER A 412 -12.43 28.03 -9.76
CA SER A 412 -11.36 27.01 -9.60
C SER A 412 -11.61 25.76 -10.44
N THR A 413 -12.84 25.55 -10.98
CA THR A 413 -13.13 24.47 -11.90
C THR A 413 -12.46 24.72 -13.27
N LEU A 414 -12.32 25.97 -13.70
CA LEU A 414 -11.62 26.29 -14.95
C LEU A 414 -10.16 25.83 -14.92
N SER A 415 -9.44 26.07 -13.80
CA SER A 415 -8.05 25.59 -13.64
C SER A 415 -7.95 24.07 -13.67
N ARG A 416 -8.88 23.38 -13.01
CA ARG A 416 -8.92 21.90 -12.99
C ARG A 416 -9.20 21.29 -14.37
N ILE A 417 -10.06 21.94 -15.16
CA ILE A 417 -10.33 21.52 -16.55
C ILE A 417 -9.11 21.80 -17.43
N LEU A 418 -8.47 22.95 -17.29
CA LEU A 418 -7.28 23.28 -18.08
C LEU A 418 -6.12 22.33 -17.81
N PHE A 419 -5.94 21.86 -16.56
CA PHE A 419 -5.01 20.76 -16.21
C PHE A 419 -5.47 19.39 -16.66
N ARG A 420 -6.68 19.30 -17.22
CA ARG A 420 -7.33 18.03 -17.58
C ARG A 420 -7.32 17.02 -16.43
N PHE A 421 -7.70 17.48 -15.22
CA PHE A 421 -8.03 16.60 -14.10
C PHE A 421 -9.40 15.96 -14.25
N TYR A 422 -10.24 16.57 -15.06
CA TYR A 422 -11.58 16.11 -15.46
C TYR A 422 -11.77 16.36 -16.95
N ASP A 423 -12.50 15.49 -17.62
CA ASP A 423 -12.97 15.72 -18.98
C ASP A 423 -14.28 16.51 -18.95
N ILE A 424 -14.50 17.41 -19.90
CA ILE A 424 -15.70 18.24 -20.04
C ILE A 424 -16.87 17.42 -20.59
N GLU A 425 -18.12 17.85 -20.29
CA GLU A 425 -19.33 17.21 -20.79
C GLU A 425 -19.61 17.59 -22.24
N SER A 426 -19.47 18.86 -22.56
CA SER A 426 -19.65 19.40 -23.92
C SER A 426 -18.78 20.62 -24.16
N GLY A 427 -18.64 21.02 -25.41
CA GLY A 427 -17.79 22.12 -25.82
C GLY A 427 -16.36 21.67 -26.15
N ILE A 428 -15.46 22.63 -26.27
CA ILE A 428 -14.05 22.43 -26.60
C ILE A 428 -13.19 23.31 -25.70
N VAL A 429 -12.13 22.72 -25.13
CA VAL A 429 -11.02 23.47 -24.53
C VAL A 429 -9.78 23.18 -25.34
N SER A 430 -9.06 24.21 -25.77
CA SER A 430 -7.88 24.08 -26.61
C SER A 430 -6.71 24.92 -26.12
N VAL A 431 -5.50 24.43 -26.41
CA VAL A 431 -4.22 25.13 -26.20
C VAL A 431 -3.54 25.23 -27.54
N ASP A 432 -3.19 26.45 -27.97
CA ASP A 432 -2.61 26.74 -29.29
C ASP A 432 -3.40 26.10 -30.47
N GLY A 433 -4.73 26.07 -30.36
CA GLY A 433 -5.61 25.49 -31.37
C GLY A 433 -5.76 23.97 -31.32
N HIS A 434 -5.03 23.28 -30.42
CA HIS A 434 -5.15 21.84 -30.23
C HIS A 434 -6.14 21.54 -29.09
N SER A 435 -7.16 20.72 -29.34
CA SER A 435 -8.07 20.28 -28.29
C SER A 435 -7.33 19.50 -27.21
N LEU A 436 -7.71 19.70 -25.94
CA LEU A 436 -7.14 18.94 -24.81
C LEU A 436 -7.31 17.43 -24.96
N PHE A 437 -8.29 16.97 -25.75
CA PHE A 437 -8.49 15.56 -26.03
C PHE A 437 -7.48 14.97 -27.02
N ASP A 438 -6.88 15.81 -27.86
CA ASP A 438 -5.96 15.39 -28.93
C ASP A 438 -4.48 15.49 -28.52
N ILE A 439 -4.21 16.00 -27.34
CA ILE A 439 -2.88 16.11 -26.76
C ILE A 439 -2.72 15.21 -25.53
N THR A 440 -1.48 14.78 -25.27
CA THR A 440 -1.19 13.97 -24.08
C THR A 440 -1.25 14.82 -22.82
N GLN A 441 -1.76 14.25 -21.73
CA GLN A 441 -1.81 14.92 -20.41
C GLN A 441 -0.42 15.33 -19.93
N ASP A 442 0.61 14.53 -20.25
CA ASP A 442 1.99 14.80 -19.85
C ASP A 442 2.54 16.07 -20.51
N SER A 443 2.38 16.21 -21.85
CA SER A 443 2.84 17.41 -22.58
C SER A 443 2.03 18.66 -22.18
N LEU A 444 0.70 18.53 -22.01
CA LEU A 444 -0.16 19.60 -21.52
C LEU A 444 0.31 20.10 -20.15
N ARG A 445 0.44 19.21 -19.18
CA ARG A 445 0.82 19.56 -17.82
C ARG A 445 2.25 20.10 -17.71
N LYS A 446 3.14 19.73 -18.61
CA LYS A 446 4.48 20.35 -18.72
C LYS A 446 4.39 21.82 -19.09
N SER A 447 3.45 22.21 -19.96
CA SER A 447 3.29 23.60 -20.43
C SER A 447 2.57 24.52 -19.45
N ILE A 448 1.90 23.97 -18.41
CA ILE A 448 1.11 24.74 -17.42
C ILE A 448 1.82 24.74 -16.07
N GLY A 449 1.96 25.92 -15.46
CA GLY A 449 2.36 26.09 -14.06
C GLY A 449 1.19 26.58 -13.21
N ILE A 450 1.21 26.29 -11.92
CA ILE A 450 0.19 26.76 -10.98
C ILE A 450 0.83 27.20 -9.68
N VAL A 451 0.36 28.34 -9.16
CA VAL A 451 0.53 28.76 -7.77
C VAL A 451 -0.82 28.57 -7.09
N PRO A 452 -1.00 27.51 -6.28
CA PRO A 452 -2.29 27.19 -5.68
C PRO A 452 -2.59 28.08 -4.47
N GLN A 453 -3.86 28.18 -4.09
CA GLN A 453 -4.34 28.87 -2.90
C GLN A 453 -3.69 28.30 -1.63
N ASP A 454 -3.84 26.99 -1.42
CA ASP A 454 -3.22 26.27 -0.32
C ASP A 454 -1.92 25.62 -0.78
N THR A 455 -0.78 26.20 -0.42
CA THR A 455 0.51 25.64 -0.74
C THR A 455 0.88 24.49 0.19
N VAL A 456 0.98 23.29 -0.37
CA VAL A 456 1.47 22.10 0.32
C VAL A 456 2.90 21.82 -0.11
N LEU A 457 3.79 21.67 0.88
CA LEU A 457 5.19 21.32 0.67
C LEU A 457 5.43 19.86 1.09
N PHE A 458 6.36 19.21 0.38
CA PHE A 458 6.87 17.90 0.77
C PHE A 458 7.67 18.03 2.06
N ASN A 459 7.61 17.04 2.92
CA ASN A 459 8.43 16.97 4.13
C ASN A 459 9.89 16.64 3.75
N ASP A 460 10.55 17.62 3.15
CA ASP A 460 11.91 17.55 2.66
C ASP A 460 12.56 18.94 2.79
N THR A 461 13.71 19.17 2.16
CA THR A 461 14.41 20.46 2.18
C THR A 461 13.68 21.52 1.36
N ILE A 462 14.00 22.80 1.60
CA ILE A 462 13.51 23.91 0.79
C ILE A 462 14.00 23.73 -0.66
N GLY A 463 15.29 23.40 -0.85
CA GLY A 463 15.87 23.16 -2.17
C GLY A 463 15.17 22.04 -2.94
N TYR A 464 14.84 20.92 -2.28
CA TYR A 464 14.04 19.85 -2.87
C TYR A 464 12.66 20.35 -3.31
N ASN A 465 11.99 21.13 -2.45
CA ASN A 465 10.67 21.64 -2.77
C ASN A 465 10.65 22.58 -3.97
N ILE A 466 11.69 23.42 -4.15
CA ILE A 466 11.83 24.29 -5.34
C ILE A 466 12.16 23.43 -6.57
N SER A 467 13.16 22.54 -6.47
CA SER A 467 13.63 21.72 -7.59
C SER A 467 12.64 20.64 -8.03
N TYR A 468 11.56 20.40 -7.28
CA TYR A 468 10.53 19.40 -7.61
C TYR A 468 9.94 19.56 -9.02
N ALA A 469 9.83 20.78 -9.50
CA ALA A 469 9.35 21.08 -10.85
C ALA A 469 10.36 20.73 -11.96
N LYS A 470 11.67 20.70 -11.64
CA LYS A 470 12.79 20.38 -12.53
C LYS A 470 13.84 19.59 -11.72
N PRO A 471 13.71 18.25 -11.57
CA PRO A 471 14.55 17.44 -10.67
C PRO A 471 16.05 17.46 -10.94
N HIS A 472 16.47 17.90 -12.12
CA HIS A 472 17.88 18.02 -12.52
C HIS A 472 18.35 19.47 -12.62
N ALA A 473 17.64 20.42 -11.96
CA ALA A 473 18.06 21.82 -11.92
C ALA A 473 19.40 21.96 -11.18
N THR A 474 20.24 22.84 -11.67
CA THR A 474 21.46 23.22 -10.95
C THR A 474 21.15 24.09 -9.75
N GLN A 475 22.11 24.20 -8.81
CA GLN A 475 21.95 25.08 -7.65
C GLN A 475 21.71 26.53 -8.08
N ASP A 476 22.44 27.02 -9.09
CA ASP A 476 22.28 28.35 -9.63
C ASP A 476 20.87 28.62 -10.19
N GLU A 477 20.27 27.62 -10.87
CA GLU A 477 18.88 27.71 -11.36
C GLU A 477 17.87 27.78 -10.21
N ILE A 478 18.11 27.01 -9.15
CA ILE A 478 17.26 27.01 -7.94
C ILE A 478 17.34 28.38 -7.24
N GLU A 479 18.56 28.91 -7.08
CA GLU A 479 18.80 30.22 -6.48
C GLU A 479 18.21 31.36 -7.32
N ALA A 480 18.37 31.32 -8.65
CA ALA A 480 17.75 32.28 -9.55
C ALA A 480 16.21 32.29 -9.43
N ALA A 481 15.59 31.11 -9.34
CA ALA A 481 14.15 30.99 -9.13
C ALA A 481 13.72 31.49 -7.75
N ALA A 482 14.50 31.22 -6.71
CA ALA A 482 14.25 31.71 -5.36
C ALA A 482 14.38 33.23 -5.26
N ASN A 483 15.38 33.84 -5.92
CA ASN A 483 15.54 35.28 -6.04
C ASN A 483 14.34 35.92 -6.74
N ALA A 484 13.93 35.37 -7.88
CA ALA A 484 12.77 35.86 -8.62
C ALA A 484 11.46 35.77 -7.81
N ALA A 485 11.38 34.81 -6.88
CA ALA A 485 10.26 34.64 -5.96
C ALA A 485 10.43 35.40 -4.62
N GLN A 486 11.44 36.23 -4.48
CA GLN A 486 11.71 37.06 -3.27
C GLN A 486 11.84 36.19 -1.99
N ILE A 487 12.47 34.99 -2.06
CA ILE A 487 12.65 34.07 -0.92
C ILE A 487 14.11 33.71 -0.68
N HIS A 488 15.03 34.07 -1.58
CA HIS A 488 16.45 33.74 -1.48
C HIS A 488 17.12 34.27 -0.21
N ASP A 489 16.92 35.54 0.11
CA ASP A 489 17.53 36.18 1.27
C ASP A 489 17.12 35.50 2.57
N PHE A 490 15.82 35.24 2.73
CA PHE A 490 15.30 34.46 3.86
C PHE A 490 15.95 33.05 3.94
N ILE A 491 16.08 32.33 2.82
CA ILE A 491 16.69 31.02 2.81
C ILE A 491 18.17 31.10 3.21
N SER A 492 18.89 32.12 2.74
CA SER A 492 20.32 32.30 2.99
C SER A 492 20.62 32.66 4.46
N GLU A 493 19.69 33.29 5.18
CA GLU A 493 19.78 33.57 6.62
C GLU A 493 19.57 32.32 7.49
N LEU A 494 18.97 31.25 6.94
CA LEU A 494 18.75 30.03 7.69
C LEU A 494 20.07 29.27 7.91
N PRO A 495 20.28 28.64 9.09
CA PRO A 495 21.53 27.94 9.42
C PRO A 495 21.95 26.85 8.42
N LYS A 496 21.01 26.27 7.70
CA LYS A 496 21.22 25.22 6.68
C LYS A 496 20.88 25.68 5.26
N GLY A 497 20.53 26.96 5.07
CA GLY A 497 20.16 27.46 3.76
C GLY A 497 19.09 26.60 3.07
N TYR A 498 19.34 26.24 1.83
CA TYR A 498 18.47 25.40 1.00
C TYR A 498 18.28 23.95 1.53
N ASP A 499 19.17 23.45 2.40
CA ASP A 499 19.06 22.14 3.04
C ASP A 499 18.18 22.15 4.31
N THR A 500 17.52 23.27 4.59
CA THR A 500 16.61 23.40 5.72
C THR A 500 15.34 22.59 5.48
N MET A 501 15.01 21.66 6.42
CA MET A 501 13.81 20.84 6.40
C MET A 501 12.56 21.67 6.73
N VAL A 502 11.55 21.62 5.85
CA VAL A 502 10.30 22.38 6.02
C VAL A 502 9.29 21.74 6.97
N GLY A 503 9.49 20.47 7.35
CA GLY A 503 8.56 19.71 8.18
C GLY A 503 7.34 19.19 7.41
N GLU A 504 6.44 18.51 8.11
CA GLU A 504 5.22 17.95 7.51
C GLU A 504 4.35 19.09 6.97
N ARG A 505 3.98 19.02 5.69
CA ARG A 505 3.22 20.04 4.95
C ARG A 505 3.80 21.47 5.08
N GLY A 506 5.09 21.59 5.37
CA GLY A 506 5.75 22.89 5.53
C GLY A 506 5.42 23.62 6.83
N LEU A 507 5.06 22.91 7.91
CA LEU A 507 4.65 23.51 9.20
C LEU A 507 5.69 24.44 9.82
N LYS A 508 6.97 24.34 9.42
CA LYS A 508 8.06 25.19 9.92
C LYS A 508 8.19 26.53 9.19
N LEU A 509 7.43 26.73 8.13
CA LEU A 509 7.40 27.96 7.35
C LEU A 509 6.08 28.70 7.58
N SER A 510 6.13 30.03 7.57
CA SER A 510 4.94 30.88 7.54
C SER A 510 4.14 30.70 6.24
N GLY A 511 2.91 31.16 6.20
CA GLY A 511 2.06 31.13 5.00
C GLY A 511 2.72 31.80 3.79
N GLY A 512 3.30 32.98 3.99
CA GLY A 512 3.98 33.74 2.94
C GLY A 512 5.25 33.08 2.42
N GLU A 513 6.06 32.46 3.30
CA GLU A 513 7.25 31.72 2.88
C GLU A 513 6.88 30.49 2.07
N LYS A 514 5.85 29.73 2.48
CA LYS A 514 5.32 28.61 1.68
C LYS A 514 4.90 29.04 0.28
N GLN A 515 4.19 30.16 0.21
CA GLN A 515 3.71 30.72 -1.04
C GLN A 515 4.87 31.10 -1.97
N ARG A 516 5.89 31.81 -1.45
CA ARG A 516 7.09 32.17 -2.22
C ARG A 516 7.88 30.94 -2.67
N VAL A 517 7.96 29.87 -1.87
CA VAL A 517 8.53 28.58 -2.30
C VAL A 517 7.72 27.98 -3.46
N ALA A 518 6.38 28.06 -3.43
CA ALA A 518 5.54 27.59 -4.54
C ALA A 518 5.72 28.44 -5.81
N ILE A 519 5.88 29.75 -5.66
CA ILE A 519 6.21 30.66 -6.78
C ILE A 519 7.57 30.29 -7.36
N ALA A 520 8.62 30.12 -6.54
CA ALA A 520 9.95 29.69 -6.98
C ALA A 520 9.91 28.36 -7.74
N ARG A 521 9.16 27.36 -7.22
CA ARG A 521 8.92 26.08 -7.91
C ARG A 521 8.30 26.29 -9.29
N THR A 522 7.32 27.17 -9.39
CA THR A 522 6.61 27.43 -10.65
C THR A 522 7.50 28.21 -11.64
N LEU A 523 8.28 29.15 -11.18
CA LEU A 523 9.25 29.89 -11.98
C LEU A 523 10.35 28.98 -12.54
N LEU A 524 10.88 28.06 -11.73
CA LEU A 524 11.87 27.08 -12.14
C LEU A 524 11.34 26.14 -13.24
N LYS A 525 10.04 25.82 -13.23
CA LYS A 525 9.37 25.06 -14.29
C LYS A 525 9.35 25.78 -15.61
N ASN A 526 9.32 27.11 -15.60
CA ASN A 526 9.21 28.00 -16.75
C ASN A 526 8.08 27.66 -17.74
N PRO A 527 6.81 27.60 -17.28
CA PRO A 527 5.67 27.21 -18.10
C PRO A 527 5.26 28.34 -19.06
N ALA A 528 4.68 27.98 -20.23
CA ALA A 528 4.07 28.93 -21.16
C ALA A 528 2.75 29.52 -20.63
N ILE A 529 2.01 28.72 -19.86
CA ILE A 529 0.72 29.09 -19.27
C ILE A 529 0.87 29.06 -17.74
N LEU A 530 0.49 30.15 -17.07
CA LEU A 530 0.52 30.28 -15.63
C LEU A 530 -0.89 30.40 -15.07
N ILE A 531 -1.18 29.65 -14.02
CA ILE A 531 -2.43 29.76 -13.26
C ILE A 531 -2.09 30.28 -11.86
N LEU A 532 -2.72 31.37 -11.45
CA LEU A 532 -2.62 31.94 -10.11
C LEU A 532 -3.98 31.77 -9.43
N ASP A 533 -4.06 30.87 -8.44
CA ASP A 533 -5.31 30.58 -7.73
C ASP A 533 -5.23 31.17 -6.32
N GLU A 534 -5.87 32.35 -6.12
CA GLU A 534 -6.01 33.06 -4.85
C GLU A 534 -4.72 33.20 -4.01
N ALA A 535 -3.64 33.60 -4.65
CA ALA A 535 -2.29 33.53 -4.10
C ALA A 535 -1.98 34.49 -2.93
N THR A 536 -2.93 35.31 -2.42
CA THR A 536 -2.67 36.36 -1.41
C THR A 536 -3.65 36.40 -0.24
N SER A 537 -4.54 35.44 -0.07
CA SER A 537 -5.76 35.54 0.77
C SER A 537 -5.59 35.51 2.30
N ALA A 538 -4.38 35.34 2.88
CA ALA A 538 -4.23 35.17 4.34
C ALA A 538 -2.95 35.78 4.93
N LEU A 539 -2.46 36.90 4.38
CA LEU A 539 -1.14 37.42 4.69
C LEU A 539 -1.17 38.87 5.25
N ASP A 540 -0.14 39.24 6.01
CA ASP A 540 0.09 40.59 6.43
C ASP A 540 0.48 41.51 5.25
N SER A 541 0.22 42.79 5.36
CA SER A 541 0.32 43.76 4.25
C SER A 541 1.74 43.94 3.66
N VAL A 542 2.80 43.64 4.42
CA VAL A 542 4.19 43.70 3.93
C VAL A 542 4.50 42.45 3.09
N THR A 543 4.22 41.27 3.62
CA THR A 543 4.40 40.01 2.94
C THR A 543 3.54 39.92 1.67
N GLU A 544 2.33 40.49 1.68
CA GLU A 544 1.44 40.55 0.52
C GLU A 544 2.08 41.34 -0.65
N ARG A 545 2.76 42.47 -0.38
CA ARG A 545 3.43 43.26 -1.43
C ARG A 545 4.58 42.50 -2.09
N ASP A 546 5.39 41.77 -1.29
CA ASP A 546 6.50 40.98 -1.81
C ASP A 546 5.99 39.85 -2.69
N ILE A 547 4.93 39.16 -2.27
CA ILE A 547 4.29 38.10 -3.03
C ILE A 547 3.68 38.65 -4.31
N GLN A 548 2.99 39.82 -4.26
CA GLN A 548 2.41 40.42 -5.46
C GLN A 548 3.52 40.74 -6.48
N THR A 549 4.65 41.32 -6.01
CA THR A 549 5.81 41.57 -6.86
C THR A 549 6.36 40.29 -7.50
N ALA A 550 6.44 39.20 -6.74
CA ALA A 550 6.88 37.89 -7.23
C ALA A 550 5.90 37.32 -8.26
N LEU A 551 4.58 37.48 -8.05
CA LEU A 551 3.54 37.04 -8.97
C LEU A 551 3.54 37.85 -10.27
N ASP A 552 3.68 39.18 -10.18
CA ASP A 552 3.79 40.06 -11.35
C ASP A 552 5.02 39.70 -12.20
N ASN A 553 6.16 39.43 -11.54
CA ASN A 553 7.36 38.92 -12.23
C ASN A 553 7.14 37.54 -12.86
N ALA A 554 6.39 36.65 -12.19
CA ALA A 554 6.06 35.35 -12.71
C ALA A 554 5.13 35.42 -13.94
N ALA A 555 4.22 36.42 -14.00
CA ALA A 555 3.28 36.62 -15.09
C ALA A 555 3.94 37.20 -16.36
N LYS A 556 5.07 37.94 -16.22
CA LYS A 556 5.75 38.60 -17.35
C LYS A 556 6.05 37.63 -18.49
N ASN A 557 5.62 37.99 -19.71
CA ASN A 557 5.82 37.20 -20.93
C ASN A 557 5.19 35.81 -20.91
N ARG A 558 4.19 35.57 -20.06
CA ARG A 558 3.44 34.31 -19.99
C ARG A 558 1.95 34.56 -20.11
N THR A 559 1.25 33.60 -20.70
CA THR A 559 -0.22 33.61 -20.68
C THR A 559 -0.67 33.27 -19.27
N THR A 560 -1.42 34.18 -18.64
CA THR A 560 -1.76 34.06 -17.23
C THR A 560 -3.25 34.04 -17.01
N LEU A 561 -3.74 33.01 -16.29
CA LEU A 561 -5.11 32.92 -15.78
C LEU A 561 -5.07 33.18 -14.27
N VAL A 562 -5.66 34.29 -13.82
CA VAL A 562 -5.74 34.66 -12.41
C VAL A 562 -7.14 34.34 -11.89
N ILE A 563 -7.25 33.49 -10.88
CA ILE A 563 -8.48 33.25 -10.13
C ILE A 563 -8.37 34.10 -8.85
N ALA A 564 -9.14 35.16 -8.78
CA ALA A 564 -9.00 36.13 -7.71
C ALA A 564 -10.22 36.19 -6.80
N HIS A 565 -9.95 36.33 -5.49
CA HIS A 565 -10.91 36.71 -4.47
C HIS A 565 -10.74 38.15 -4.04
N ARG A 566 -9.54 38.73 -4.22
CA ARG A 566 -9.27 40.18 -3.98
C ARG A 566 -9.20 40.90 -5.31
N LEU A 567 -10.11 41.86 -5.50
CA LEU A 567 -10.21 42.61 -6.75
C LEU A 567 -9.03 43.56 -6.95
N SER A 568 -8.39 44.03 -5.87
CA SER A 568 -7.19 44.86 -5.92
C SER A 568 -6.03 44.22 -6.71
N THR A 569 -5.94 42.89 -6.72
CA THR A 569 -4.87 42.15 -7.41
C THR A 569 -5.03 42.05 -8.92
N ILE A 570 -6.22 42.37 -9.44
CA ILE A 570 -6.58 42.16 -10.86
C ILE A 570 -6.85 43.45 -11.64
N VAL A 571 -6.69 44.60 -11.01
CA VAL A 571 -6.90 45.93 -11.65
C VAL A 571 -6.10 46.08 -12.95
N ASN A 572 -4.90 45.48 -12.99
CA ASN A 572 -4.00 45.54 -14.14
C ASN A 572 -4.17 44.39 -15.14
N ALA A 573 -5.18 43.52 -14.96
CA ALA A 573 -5.44 42.43 -15.91
C ALA A 573 -5.91 43.00 -17.27
N ASP A 574 -5.40 42.41 -18.36
CA ASP A 574 -5.82 42.79 -19.72
C ASP A 574 -7.30 42.58 -19.96
N LYS A 575 -7.87 41.56 -19.29
CA LYS A 575 -9.28 41.23 -19.35
C LYS A 575 -9.74 40.64 -18.03
N ILE A 576 -10.91 41.02 -17.59
CA ILE A 576 -11.59 40.46 -16.43
C ILE A 576 -12.85 39.73 -16.90
N ILE A 577 -13.08 38.55 -16.39
CA ILE A 577 -14.28 37.73 -16.61
C ILE A 577 -14.99 37.61 -15.26
N VAL A 578 -16.23 38.01 -15.22
CA VAL A 578 -17.10 37.89 -14.05
C VAL A 578 -17.99 36.68 -14.22
N MET A 579 -17.83 35.72 -13.33
CA MET A 579 -18.64 34.49 -13.32
C MET A 579 -19.74 34.60 -12.27
N ASP A 580 -20.94 34.19 -12.65
CA ASP A 580 -22.05 33.99 -11.75
C ASP A 580 -22.82 32.71 -12.12
N ASN A 581 -23.17 31.90 -11.14
CA ASN A 581 -23.95 30.67 -11.30
C ASN A 581 -23.47 29.74 -12.44
N GLY A 582 -22.16 29.69 -12.67
CA GLY A 582 -21.56 28.83 -13.70
C GLY A 582 -21.56 29.41 -15.11
N GLU A 583 -21.94 30.67 -15.28
CA GLU A 583 -21.96 31.39 -16.56
C GLU A 583 -21.06 32.62 -16.51
N ILE A 584 -20.72 33.18 -17.67
CA ILE A 584 -20.02 34.47 -17.77
C ILE A 584 -21.08 35.57 -17.80
N ALA A 585 -21.16 36.32 -16.68
CA ALA A 585 -22.09 37.43 -16.56
C ALA A 585 -21.57 38.72 -17.27
N GLU A 586 -20.29 39.03 -17.07
CA GLU A 586 -19.67 40.24 -17.62
C GLU A 586 -18.22 39.94 -18.06
N GLN A 587 -17.72 40.69 -19.03
CA GLN A 587 -16.31 40.64 -19.42
C GLN A 587 -15.84 41.98 -19.97
N GLY A 588 -14.66 42.41 -19.59
CA GLY A 588 -14.09 43.70 -19.99
C GLY A 588 -12.79 44.04 -19.26
N THR A 589 -12.30 45.25 -19.40
CA THR A 589 -11.24 45.78 -18.55
C THR A 589 -11.82 46.34 -17.23
N HIS A 590 -11.01 46.53 -16.22
CA HIS A 590 -11.43 47.11 -14.93
C HIS A 590 -12.26 48.39 -15.12
N SER A 591 -11.78 49.36 -15.91
CA SER A 591 -12.47 50.61 -16.15
C SER A 591 -13.81 50.44 -16.90
N GLN A 592 -13.86 49.51 -17.86
CA GLN A 592 -15.10 49.22 -18.58
C GLN A 592 -16.17 48.60 -17.66
N LEU A 593 -15.79 47.66 -16.84
CA LEU A 593 -16.72 46.95 -15.93
C LEU A 593 -17.24 47.89 -14.81
N LEU A 594 -16.41 48.77 -14.28
CA LEU A 594 -16.86 49.77 -13.32
C LEU A 594 -17.89 50.71 -13.95
N SER A 595 -17.65 51.17 -15.20
CA SER A 595 -18.59 52.06 -15.90
C SER A 595 -19.94 51.42 -16.24
N GLN A 596 -20.00 50.10 -16.29
CA GLN A 596 -21.25 49.36 -16.56
C GLN A 596 -22.18 49.29 -15.34
N GLN A 597 -21.66 49.58 -14.13
CA GLN A 597 -22.43 49.50 -12.89
C GLN A 597 -23.13 48.15 -12.66
N GLY A 598 -22.50 47.09 -13.10
CA GLY A 598 -23.03 45.71 -13.04
C GLY A 598 -22.54 44.94 -11.81
N LEU A 599 -22.47 43.60 -11.94
CA LEU A 599 -22.05 42.70 -10.88
C LEU A 599 -20.60 43.00 -10.42
N TYR A 600 -19.71 43.33 -11.36
CA TYR A 600 -18.32 43.69 -11.02
C TYR A 600 -18.24 44.91 -10.13
N SER A 601 -18.97 45.99 -10.46
CA SER A 601 -19.00 47.22 -9.66
C SER A 601 -19.53 46.96 -8.26
N ALA A 602 -20.60 46.17 -8.14
CA ALA A 602 -21.14 45.79 -6.83
C ALA A 602 -20.15 45.00 -5.96
N LEU A 603 -19.42 44.03 -6.58
CA LEU A 603 -18.37 43.27 -5.89
C LEU A 603 -17.20 44.18 -5.47
N TRP A 604 -16.83 45.16 -6.31
CA TRP A 604 -15.78 46.12 -6.03
C TRP A 604 -16.13 47.01 -4.83
N GLU A 605 -17.32 47.65 -4.84
CA GLU A 605 -17.80 48.49 -3.74
C GLU A 605 -17.90 47.74 -2.42
N GLN A 606 -18.36 46.50 -2.45
CA GLN A 606 -18.44 45.65 -1.27
C GLN A 606 -17.04 45.38 -0.67
N GLN A 607 -16.02 45.19 -1.52
CA GLN A 607 -14.67 44.91 -1.05
C GLN A 607 -13.96 46.18 -0.53
N GLU A 608 -14.14 47.34 -1.18
CA GLU A 608 -13.62 48.62 -0.67
C GLU A 608 -14.16 48.96 0.74
N GLN A 609 -15.43 48.63 1.01
CA GLN A 609 -16.04 48.83 2.33
C GLN A 609 -15.46 47.89 3.42
N VAL A 610 -14.92 46.75 3.05
CA VAL A 610 -14.30 45.81 4.00
C VAL A 610 -12.83 46.18 4.26
N ASP A 611 -12.14 46.74 3.26
CA ASP A 611 -10.73 47.14 3.35
C ASP A 611 -10.53 48.56 3.96
N ALA A 612 -11.60 49.36 4.06
CA ALA A 612 -11.64 50.68 4.70
C ALA A 612 -11.98 50.59 6.21
#